data_8086d6e90075bdd467e5cea3fe80c093
#
_entry.id   8086d6e90075bdd467e5cea3fe80c093
#
_cell.length_a   1.000
_cell.length_b   1.000
_cell.length_c   1.000
_cell.angle_alpha   90.00
_cell.angle_beta   90.00
_cell.angle_gamma   90.00
#
_symmetry.space_group_name_H-M   'P 1'
#
loop_
_entity.id
_entity.type
_entity.pdbx_description
1 polymer ?
#
loop_
_entity_poly.entity_id
_entity_poly.type
_entity_poly.pdbx_seq_one_letter_code
_entity_poly.pdbx_strand_id
1 'polypeptide(L)'
;MTTTTAPSPVLEATGVTMRFGGLTAVRNVDLTVNAGEIVGLIGPNGAGKTTFFNCLTGLYVPTEGKVAYKGTVLPPKPHLVTSAGIARTFQNIRLFANMTVLENVLVGRHTRTKEGLWSAILRGPGFRKAEAASRERAMELLEFIGLAHKADHLSRNLPYGEQRKLEIARAMASEPGLLLLDEPTAGMNPQETRATEELVFAIRDRGIAVLVIEHDMRFIFNLSDRVACLVQGEKLVEGTSDVVQGDERVIAAYLGTPFEGAPGAEELAEVEAAEAAGTTPAPAATPATAAPETPAAAAPETPATDTPATHTAEDTQPTGDTDAHGSSTSKEGNAP
;
A
#
# COMPACT_ATOMS: atom_id res chain seq x y z
N MET A 1 -9.19 43.73 -2.14
CA MET A 1 -7.89 43.02 -2.01
C MET A 1 -8.20 41.65 -1.51
N THR A 2 -8.37 40.71 -2.41
CA THR A 2 -8.53 39.28 -2.07
C THR A 2 -7.14 38.74 -1.70
N THR A 3 -6.89 38.55 -0.42
CA THR A 3 -5.72 37.79 0.06
C THR A 3 -5.84 36.36 -0.47
N THR A 4 -5.13 36.07 -1.55
CA THR A 4 -4.90 34.69 -1.98
C THR A 4 -4.04 34.04 -0.90
N THR A 5 -4.69 33.36 0.05
CA THR A 5 -3.98 32.53 1.03
C THR A 5 -3.25 31.45 0.22
N ALA A 6 -1.93 31.38 0.37
CA ALA A 6 -1.15 30.31 -0.25
C ALA A 6 -1.74 28.95 0.16
N PRO A 7 -1.91 28.00 -0.79
CA PRO A 7 -2.48 26.70 -0.49
C PRO A 7 -1.66 26.03 0.60
N SER A 8 -2.35 25.60 1.67
CA SER A 8 -1.69 24.93 2.79
C SER A 8 -1.30 23.52 2.40
N PRO A 9 -0.06 23.07 2.66
CA PRO A 9 0.37 21.72 2.33
C PRO A 9 -0.42 20.70 3.15
N VAL A 10 -0.94 19.68 2.44
CA VAL A 10 -1.60 18.52 3.05
C VAL A 10 -0.56 17.46 3.36
N LEU A 11 0.42 17.27 2.47
CA LEU A 11 1.56 16.37 2.65
C LEU A 11 2.86 17.14 2.52
N GLU A 12 3.79 16.86 3.41
CA GLU A 12 5.15 17.36 3.39
C GLU A 12 6.12 16.19 3.63
N ALA A 13 6.88 15.82 2.62
CA ALA A 13 8.04 14.96 2.74
C ALA A 13 9.28 15.85 2.76
N THR A 14 10.13 15.71 3.78
CA THR A 14 11.33 16.53 3.95
C THR A 14 12.56 15.66 4.12
N GLY A 15 13.50 15.75 3.20
CA GLY A 15 14.80 15.04 3.23
C GLY A 15 14.65 13.52 3.25
N VAL A 16 13.57 12.99 2.66
CA VAL A 16 13.27 11.54 2.72
C VAL A 16 14.38 10.76 2.03
N THR A 17 15.03 9.90 2.81
CA THR A 17 16.10 9.00 2.34
C THR A 17 15.76 7.57 2.76
N MET A 18 15.88 6.61 1.84
CA MET A 18 15.68 5.20 2.12
C MET A 18 16.85 4.38 1.61
N ARG A 19 17.47 3.60 2.50
CA ARG A 19 18.59 2.71 2.20
C ARG A 19 18.24 1.27 2.52
N PHE A 20 18.62 0.37 1.62
CA PHE A 20 18.55 -1.08 1.80
C PHE A 20 19.97 -1.63 1.77
N GLY A 21 20.56 -1.93 2.94
CA GLY A 21 21.96 -2.31 3.00
C GLY A 21 22.89 -1.24 2.42
N GLY A 22 23.62 -1.57 1.35
CA GLY A 22 24.49 -0.65 0.63
C GLY A 22 23.80 0.21 -0.42
N LEU A 23 22.57 -0.12 -0.80
CA LEU A 23 21.83 0.56 -1.83
C LEU A 23 21.03 1.74 -1.26
N THR A 24 21.15 2.93 -1.86
CA THR A 24 20.29 4.08 -1.56
C THR A 24 19.20 4.18 -2.64
N ALA A 25 18.00 3.73 -2.33
CA ALA A 25 16.87 3.72 -3.26
C ALA A 25 16.18 5.09 -3.40
N VAL A 26 16.19 5.89 -2.33
CA VAL A 26 15.69 7.28 -2.31
C VAL A 26 16.70 8.12 -1.52
N ARG A 27 17.04 9.29 -2.04
CA ARG A 27 18.06 10.16 -1.44
C ARG A 27 17.59 11.59 -1.33
N ASN A 28 17.41 12.07 -0.11
CA ASN A 28 17.12 13.47 0.23
C ASN A 28 15.98 14.08 -0.62
N VAL A 29 14.86 13.36 -0.74
CA VAL A 29 13.71 13.82 -1.55
C VAL A 29 12.79 14.69 -0.72
N ASP A 30 12.55 15.90 -1.21
CA ASP A 30 11.53 16.82 -0.71
C ASP A 30 10.35 16.84 -1.66
N LEU A 31 9.12 16.68 -1.15
CA LEU A 31 7.89 16.80 -1.92
C LEU A 31 6.79 17.36 -1.05
N THR A 32 6.03 18.30 -1.61
CA THR A 32 4.81 18.82 -0.98
C THR A 32 3.61 18.54 -1.86
N VAL A 33 2.44 18.31 -1.26
CA VAL A 33 1.15 18.26 -1.95
C VAL A 33 0.20 19.18 -1.22
N ASN A 34 -0.40 20.11 -1.93
CA ASN A 34 -1.34 21.07 -1.37
C ASN A 34 -2.79 20.57 -1.41
N ALA A 35 -3.67 21.19 -0.63
CA ALA A 35 -5.08 20.84 -0.64
C ALA A 35 -5.70 21.10 -2.03
N GLY A 36 -6.43 20.11 -2.56
CA GLY A 36 -7.07 20.21 -3.88
C GLY A 36 -6.10 20.26 -5.06
N GLU A 37 -4.86 19.80 -4.87
CA GLU A 37 -3.83 19.72 -5.91
C GLU A 37 -3.69 18.28 -6.40
N ILE A 38 -3.45 18.11 -7.70
CA ILE A 38 -3.00 16.84 -8.29
C ILE A 38 -1.52 16.96 -8.60
N VAL A 39 -0.70 16.15 -7.93
CA VAL A 39 0.75 16.09 -8.18
C VAL A 39 1.09 14.77 -8.87
N GLY A 40 1.79 14.85 -9.99
CA GLY A 40 2.35 13.71 -10.70
C GLY A 40 3.75 13.38 -10.19
N LEU A 41 4.05 12.09 -10.03
CA LEU A 41 5.41 11.60 -9.77
C LEU A 41 5.84 10.68 -10.89
N ILE A 42 6.83 11.10 -11.67
CA ILE A 42 7.35 10.39 -12.81
C ILE A 42 8.82 9.98 -12.60
N GLY A 43 9.34 9.18 -13.48
CA GLY A 43 10.74 8.74 -13.50
C GLY A 43 10.89 7.38 -14.19
N PRO A 44 12.08 7.04 -14.69
CA PRO A 44 12.33 5.73 -15.31
C PRO A 44 12.14 4.58 -14.29
N ASN A 45 12.15 3.34 -14.79
CA ASN A 45 12.14 2.17 -13.92
C ASN A 45 13.41 2.16 -13.05
N GLY A 46 13.26 1.77 -11.79
CA GLY A 46 14.37 1.86 -10.82
C GLY A 46 14.65 3.26 -10.29
N ALA A 47 13.81 4.27 -10.58
CA ALA A 47 14.01 5.63 -10.08
C ALA A 47 13.69 5.82 -8.59
N GLY A 48 13.15 4.81 -7.91
CA GLY A 48 12.79 4.87 -6.49
C GLY A 48 11.37 5.38 -6.20
N LYS A 49 10.49 5.49 -7.22
CA LYS A 49 9.12 6.00 -7.07
C LYS A 49 8.29 5.20 -6.06
N THR A 50 8.23 3.89 -6.24
CA THR A 50 7.48 2.98 -5.37
C THR A 50 8.04 2.97 -3.95
N THR A 51 9.36 2.97 -3.81
CA THR A 51 10.04 3.09 -2.51
C THR A 51 9.67 4.40 -1.80
N PHE A 52 9.65 5.52 -2.53
CA PHE A 52 9.23 6.80 -1.98
C PHE A 52 7.75 6.77 -1.54
N PHE A 53 6.84 6.22 -2.35
CA PHE A 53 5.44 6.01 -1.95
C PHE A 53 5.30 5.13 -0.71
N ASN A 54 6.12 4.08 -0.59
CA ASN A 54 6.13 3.22 0.59
C ASN A 54 6.58 3.98 1.85
N CYS A 55 7.51 4.93 1.72
CA CYS A 55 7.86 5.84 2.81
C CYS A 55 6.69 6.77 3.18
N LEU A 56 6.01 7.37 2.18
CA LEU A 56 4.87 8.26 2.42
C LEU A 56 3.70 7.57 3.13
N THR A 57 3.51 6.28 2.88
CA THR A 57 2.40 5.49 3.42
C THR A 57 2.77 4.71 4.69
N GLY A 58 4.00 4.85 5.18
CA GLY A 58 4.47 4.20 6.40
C GLY A 58 4.68 2.68 6.26
N LEU A 59 4.73 2.16 5.01
CA LEU A 59 5.16 0.79 4.72
C LEU A 59 6.66 0.64 4.96
N TYR A 60 7.43 1.68 4.64
CA TYR A 60 8.84 1.79 5.00
C TYR A 60 9.07 2.92 5.98
N VAL A 61 9.99 2.68 6.91
CA VAL A 61 10.51 3.72 7.80
C VAL A 61 11.66 4.42 7.06
N PRO A 62 11.56 5.69 6.70
CA PRO A 62 12.68 6.40 6.09
C PRO A 62 13.93 6.28 6.96
N THR A 63 15.09 6.04 6.33
CA THR A 63 16.38 6.03 7.04
C THR A 63 16.74 7.43 7.57
N GLU A 64 16.37 8.46 6.80
CA GLU A 64 16.53 9.87 7.16
C GLU A 64 15.31 10.66 6.64
N GLY A 65 15.11 11.83 7.21
CA GLY A 65 14.01 12.71 6.86
C GLY A 65 12.72 12.39 7.59
N LYS A 66 11.63 13.01 7.17
CA LYS A 66 10.31 12.85 7.79
C LYS A 66 9.19 13.08 6.78
N VAL A 67 8.04 12.49 7.08
CA VAL A 67 6.79 12.72 6.37
C VAL A 67 5.78 13.33 7.35
N ALA A 68 5.19 14.45 6.98
CA ALA A 68 4.15 15.11 7.76
C ALA A 68 2.86 15.21 6.96
N TYR A 69 1.73 15.08 7.64
CA TYR A 69 0.39 15.28 7.09
C TYR A 69 -0.31 16.38 7.88
N LYS A 70 -0.74 17.43 7.20
CA LYS A 70 -1.35 18.62 7.82
C LYS A 70 -0.53 19.15 9.00
N GLY A 71 0.79 19.24 8.81
CA GLY A 71 1.76 19.72 9.80
C GLY A 71 2.12 18.73 10.92
N THR A 72 1.49 17.55 10.97
CA THR A 72 1.80 16.53 11.98
C THR A 72 2.68 15.44 11.39
N VAL A 73 3.84 15.18 11.99
CA VAL A 73 4.74 14.10 11.57
C VAL A 73 4.04 12.76 11.77
N LEU A 74 3.99 11.98 10.69
CA LEU A 74 3.33 10.68 10.70
C LEU A 74 4.25 9.61 11.30
N PRO A 75 3.73 8.75 12.19
CA PRO A 75 4.44 7.54 12.56
C PRO A 75 4.47 6.59 11.35
N PRO A 76 5.59 5.90 11.08
CA PRO A 76 5.71 4.99 9.94
C PRO A 76 4.99 3.67 10.22
N LYS A 77 3.66 3.73 10.25
CA LYS A 77 2.74 2.60 10.46
C LYS A 77 1.52 2.78 9.56
N PRO A 78 1.29 1.91 8.57
CA PRO A 78 0.26 2.11 7.54
C PRO A 78 -1.13 2.41 8.09
N HIS A 79 -1.56 1.69 9.14
CA HIS A 79 -2.88 1.90 9.75
C HIS A 79 -3.03 3.27 10.40
N LEU A 80 -1.95 3.85 10.95
CA LEU A 80 -1.97 5.20 11.53
C LEU A 80 -1.96 6.27 10.44
N VAL A 81 -1.22 6.04 9.35
CA VAL A 81 -1.21 6.91 8.17
C VAL A 81 -2.61 6.96 7.55
N THR A 82 -3.27 5.80 7.38
CA THR A 82 -4.65 5.74 6.88
C THR A 82 -5.63 6.42 7.84
N SER A 83 -5.49 6.21 9.14
CA SER A 83 -6.33 6.87 10.16
C SER A 83 -6.13 8.39 10.19
N ALA A 84 -4.93 8.88 9.87
CA ALA A 84 -4.65 10.31 9.76
C ALA A 84 -5.36 10.95 8.54
N GLY A 85 -5.65 10.18 7.50
CA GLY A 85 -6.38 10.64 6.31
C GLY A 85 -5.62 10.55 5.00
N ILE A 86 -4.64 9.64 4.90
CA ILE A 86 -3.97 9.30 3.64
C ILE A 86 -4.42 7.90 3.22
N ALA A 87 -4.98 7.78 2.02
CA ALA A 87 -5.32 6.49 1.43
C ALA A 87 -4.46 6.21 0.19
N ARG A 88 -4.26 4.93 -0.12
CA ARG A 88 -3.48 4.49 -1.28
C ARG A 88 -4.19 3.36 -2.02
N THR A 89 -4.12 3.38 -3.36
CA THR A 89 -4.32 2.20 -4.20
C THR A 89 -2.98 1.50 -4.40
N PHE A 90 -3.01 0.28 -4.93
CA PHE A 90 -1.80 -0.48 -5.21
C PHE A 90 -1.71 -0.76 -6.71
N GLN A 91 -0.49 -0.93 -7.23
CA GLN A 91 -0.24 -1.27 -8.62
C GLN A 91 -1.04 -2.53 -9.04
N ASN A 92 -0.97 -3.60 -8.26
CA ASN A 92 -1.81 -4.77 -8.43
C ASN A 92 -3.13 -4.58 -7.67
N ILE A 93 -4.25 -4.78 -8.36
CA ILE A 93 -5.59 -4.67 -7.75
C ILE A 93 -5.70 -5.62 -6.55
N ARG A 94 -5.98 -5.04 -5.38
CA ARG A 94 -6.13 -5.79 -4.12
C ARG A 94 -7.58 -5.78 -3.62
N LEU A 95 -8.52 -6.22 -4.46
CA LEU A 95 -9.91 -6.40 -4.05
C LEU A 95 -10.12 -7.73 -3.32
N PHE A 96 -11.11 -7.76 -2.46
CA PHE A 96 -11.61 -9.00 -1.88
C PHE A 96 -12.50 -9.71 -2.91
N ALA A 97 -11.89 -10.57 -3.71
CA ALA A 97 -12.47 -11.18 -4.91
C ALA A 97 -13.82 -11.90 -4.66
N ASN A 98 -14.01 -12.48 -3.50
CA ASN A 98 -15.21 -13.21 -3.09
C ASN A 98 -16.24 -12.35 -2.35
N MET A 99 -15.97 -11.06 -2.19
CA MET A 99 -16.91 -10.07 -1.66
C MET A 99 -17.61 -9.34 -2.80
N THR A 100 -18.80 -8.83 -2.53
CA THR A 100 -19.52 -7.96 -3.46
C THR A 100 -18.83 -6.62 -3.63
N VAL A 101 -19.25 -5.88 -4.65
CA VAL A 101 -18.79 -4.51 -4.91
C VAL A 101 -19.05 -3.62 -3.70
N LEU A 102 -20.25 -3.70 -3.13
CA LEU A 102 -20.63 -2.93 -1.95
C LEU A 102 -19.80 -3.33 -0.72
N GLU A 103 -19.62 -4.63 -0.47
CA GLU A 103 -18.82 -5.11 0.67
C GLU A 103 -17.37 -4.64 0.60
N ASN A 104 -16.76 -4.60 -0.60
CA ASN A 104 -15.42 -4.05 -0.78
C ASN A 104 -15.33 -2.59 -0.33
N VAL A 105 -16.31 -1.75 -0.67
CA VAL A 105 -16.35 -0.35 -0.23
C VAL A 105 -16.56 -0.25 1.28
N LEU A 106 -17.44 -1.08 1.85
CA LEU A 106 -17.71 -1.13 3.28
C LEU A 106 -16.46 -1.48 4.10
N VAL A 107 -15.60 -2.39 3.60
CA VAL A 107 -14.29 -2.68 4.23
C VAL A 107 -13.43 -1.41 4.33
N GLY A 108 -13.41 -0.58 3.28
CA GLY A 108 -12.70 0.71 3.30
C GLY A 108 -13.21 1.68 4.39
N ARG A 109 -14.48 1.59 4.76
CA ARG A 109 -15.08 2.42 5.82
C ARG A 109 -14.76 1.98 7.24
N HIS A 110 -14.20 0.79 7.43
CA HIS A 110 -13.92 0.26 8.77
C HIS A 110 -13.04 1.19 9.62
N THR A 111 -12.15 1.96 9.01
CA THR A 111 -11.31 2.95 9.71
C THR A 111 -12.12 4.13 10.30
N ARG A 112 -13.34 4.35 9.83
CA ARG A 112 -14.25 5.44 10.25
C ARG A 112 -15.36 4.98 11.19
N THR A 113 -15.62 3.67 11.27
CA THR A 113 -16.59 3.12 12.20
C THR A 113 -15.91 2.93 13.56
N LYS A 114 -16.21 3.82 14.52
CA LYS A 114 -15.70 3.75 15.91
C LYS A 114 -16.46 2.73 16.77
N GLU A 115 -16.91 1.64 16.19
CA GLU A 115 -17.69 0.67 16.93
C GLU A 115 -16.77 -0.25 17.73
N GLY A 116 -16.87 -0.14 19.07
CA GLY A 116 -16.18 -1.06 19.97
C GLY A 116 -16.77 -2.48 19.87
N LEU A 117 -15.98 -3.47 20.24
CA LEU A 117 -16.35 -4.90 20.23
C LEU A 117 -17.70 -5.18 20.91
N TRP A 118 -18.04 -4.42 21.95
CA TRP A 118 -19.30 -4.53 22.69
C TRP A 118 -20.52 -4.04 21.92
N SER A 119 -20.40 -3.00 21.08
CA SER A 119 -21.49 -2.51 20.24
C SER A 119 -21.84 -3.49 19.11
N ALA A 120 -20.83 -4.16 18.56
CA ALA A 120 -20.99 -5.18 17.56
C ALA A 120 -21.69 -6.46 18.11
N ILE A 121 -21.39 -6.84 19.36
CA ILE A 121 -22.02 -8.01 20.01
C ILE A 121 -23.49 -7.73 20.36
N LEU A 122 -23.80 -6.54 20.87
CA LEU A 122 -25.14 -6.21 21.33
C LEU A 122 -26.12 -5.79 20.23
N ARG A 123 -25.64 -5.50 19.01
CA ARG A 123 -26.43 -5.10 17.82
C ARG A 123 -27.57 -4.12 18.15
N GLY A 124 -27.33 -3.19 19.04
CA GLY A 124 -28.31 -2.21 19.52
C GLY A 124 -28.78 -1.23 18.43
N PRO A 125 -29.78 -0.37 18.71
CA PRO A 125 -30.30 0.60 17.74
C PRO A 125 -29.22 1.53 17.18
N GLY A 126 -28.21 1.89 17.99
CA GLY A 126 -27.05 2.70 17.57
C GLY A 126 -26.21 1.99 16.49
N PHE A 127 -25.92 0.70 16.66
CA PHE A 127 -25.21 -0.12 15.70
C PHE A 127 -25.94 -0.16 14.35
N ARG A 128 -27.27 -0.45 14.36
CA ARG A 128 -28.06 -0.48 13.12
C ARG A 128 -28.07 0.86 12.39
N LYS A 129 -28.13 1.97 13.12
CA LYS A 129 -28.07 3.31 12.53
C LYS A 129 -26.71 3.59 11.89
N ALA A 130 -25.61 3.24 12.56
CA ALA A 130 -24.26 3.43 12.04
C ALA A 130 -23.99 2.51 10.83
N GLU A 131 -24.48 1.27 10.86
CA GLU A 131 -24.41 0.35 9.73
C GLU A 131 -25.20 0.86 8.51
N ALA A 132 -26.41 1.36 8.73
CA ALA A 132 -27.24 1.97 7.67
C ALA A 132 -26.54 3.20 7.06
N ALA A 133 -26.03 4.12 7.89
CA ALA A 133 -25.27 5.29 7.42
C ALA A 133 -23.99 4.88 6.66
N SER A 134 -23.31 3.83 7.12
CA SER A 134 -22.13 3.30 6.43
C SER A 134 -22.49 2.72 5.07
N ARG A 135 -23.59 2.00 4.97
CA ARG A 135 -24.09 1.44 3.71
C ARG A 135 -24.54 2.54 2.75
N GLU A 136 -25.25 3.55 3.24
CA GLU A 136 -25.67 4.71 2.44
C GLU A 136 -24.45 5.40 1.83
N ARG A 137 -23.44 5.72 2.66
CA ARG A 137 -22.21 6.35 2.19
C ARG A 137 -21.43 5.48 1.20
N ALA A 138 -21.42 4.16 1.39
CA ALA A 138 -20.82 3.24 0.43
C ALA A 138 -21.55 3.25 -0.91
N MET A 139 -22.89 3.31 -0.90
CA MET A 139 -23.69 3.44 -2.13
C MET A 139 -23.46 4.76 -2.85
N GLU A 140 -23.36 5.90 -2.14
CA GLU A 140 -22.98 7.20 -2.73
C GLU A 140 -21.62 7.15 -3.44
N LEU A 141 -20.65 6.43 -2.87
CA LEU A 141 -19.36 6.23 -3.51
C LEU A 141 -19.47 5.34 -4.76
N LEU A 142 -20.30 4.32 -4.72
CA LEU A 142 -20.56 3.47 -5.87
C LEU A 142 -21.30 4.22 -7.00
N GLU A 143 -22.22 5.11 -6.65
CA GLU A 143 -22.87 6.03 -7.61
C GLU A 143 -21.85 6.96 -8.25
N PHE A 144 -20.96 7.53 -7.44
CA PHE A 144 -19.90 8.42 -7.88
C PHE A 144 -18.96 7.80 -8.92
N ILE A 145 -18.63 6.51 -8.76
CA ILE A 145 -17.78 5.78 -9.71
C ILE A 145 -18.58 5.05 -10.80
N GLY A 146 -19.92 5.17 -10.79
CA GLY A 146 -20.82 4.56 -11.78
C GLY A 146 -21.07 3.06 -11.60
N LEU A 147 -20.82 2.49 -10.41
CA LEU A 147 -20.95 1.05 -10.13
C LEU A 147 -22.11 0.68 -9.19
N ALA A 148 -23.01 1.61 -8.85
CA ALA A 148 -24.12 1.35 -7.94
C ALA A 148 -25.03 0.22 -8.43
N HIS A 149 -25.26 0.12 -9.75
CA HIS A 149 -26.08 -0.93 -10.36
C HIS A 149 -25.47 -2.34 -10.27
N LYS A 150 -24.20 -2.45 -9.87
CA LYS A 150 -23.46 -3.70 -9.66
C LYS A 150 -23.13 -3.96 -8.19
N ALA A 151 -23.77 -3.24 -7.25
CA ALA A 151 -23.47 -3.31 -5.81
C ALA A 151 -23.41 -4.74 -5.26
N ASP A 152 -24.31 -5.61 -5.71
CA ASP A 152 -24.43 -7.00 -5.25
C ASP A 152 -23.61 -8.00 -6.11
N HIS A 153 -22.92 -7.55 -7.16
CA HIS A 153 -22.06 -8.43 -7.96
C HIS A 153 -20.76 -8.73 -7.22
N LEU A 154 -20.22 -9.93 -7.42
CA LEU A 154 -18.89 -10.27 -6.91
C LEU A 154 -17.83 -9.43 -7.62
N SER A 155 -16.88 -8.86 -6.88
CA SER A 155 -15.86 -7.96 -7.43
C SER A 155 -14.98 -8.63 -8.49
N ARG A 156 -14.73 -9.95 -8.37
CA ARG A 156 -13.97 -10.73 -9.37
C ARG A 156 -14.64 -10.81 -10.74
N ASN A 157 -15.96 -10.60 -10.81
CA ASN A 157 -16.73 -10.68 -12.06
C ASN A 157 -16.77 -9.34 -12.81
N LEU A 158 -16.19 -8.28 -12.26
CA LEU A 158 -16.10 -6.99 -12.91
C LEU A 158 -15.01 -7.00 -13.99
N PRO A 159 -15.18 -6.27 -15.10
CA PRO A 159 -14.10 -5.92 -16.01
C PRO A 159 -12.96 -5.21 -15.28
N TYR A 160 -11.74 -5.29 -15.80
CA TYR A 160 -10.53 -4.77 -15.16
C TYR A 160 -10.64 -3.27 -14.80
N GLY A 161 -11.08 -2.42 -15.73
CA GLY A 161 -11.27 -0.99 -15.48
C GLY A 161 -12.29 -0.69 -14.37
N GLU A 162 -13.34 -1.51 -14.24
CA GLU A 162 -14.32 -1.38 -13.15
C GLU A 162 -13.75 -1.86 -11.81
N GLN A 163 -12.90 -2.90 -11.82
CA GLN A 163 -12.18 -3.32 -10.61
C GLN A 163 -11.27 -2.22 -10.09
N ARG A 164 -10.57 -1.51 -10.97
CA ARG A 164 -9.72 -0.38 -10.60
C ARG A 164 -10.54 0.79 -10.02
N LYS A 165 -11.68 1.13 -10.64
CA LYS A 165 -12.61 2.12 -10.08
C LYS A 165 -13.11 1.72 -8.70
N LEU A 166 -13.44 0.44 -8.49
CA LEU A 166 -13.85 -0.07 -7.19
C LEU A 166 -12.73 0.02 -6.15
N GLU A 167 -11.48 -0.23 -6.53
CA GLU A 167 -10.32 -0.05 -5.64
C GLU A 167 -10.17 1.41 -5.19
N ILE A 168 -10.33 2.37 -6.12
CA ILE A 168 -10.35 3.80 -5.81
C ILE A 168 -11.50 4.13 -4.85
N ALA A 169 -12.72 3.64 -5.11
CA ALA A 169 -13.86 3.86 -4.23
C ALA A 169 -13.64 3.29 -2.81
N ARG A 170 -13.02 2.11 -2.71
CA ARG A 170 -12.65 1.53 -1.42
C ARG A 170 -11.62 2.40 -0.68
N ALA A 171 -10.63 2.96 -1.37
CA ALA A 171 -9.68 3.89 -0.78
C ALA A 171 -10.37 5.18 -0.32
N MET A 172 -11.28 5.75 -1.14
CA MET A 172 -12.08 6.92 -0.81
C MET A 172 -13.03 6.69 0.37
N ALA A 173 -13.47 5.45 0.60
CA ALA A 173 -14.37 5.09 1.70
C ALA A 173 -13.75 5.37 3.08
N SER A 174 -12.42 5.49 3.19
CA SER A 174 -11.74 5.95 4.39
C SER A 174 -11.81 7.48 4.58
N GLU A 175 -12.51 8.22 3.71
CA GLU A 175 -12.65 9.69 3.72
C GLU A 175 -11.28 10.38 3.83
N PRO A 176 -10.37 10.13 2.88
CA PRO A 176 -9.04 10.69 2.95
C PRO A 176 -9.03 12.17 2.54
N GLY A 177 -8.07 12.93 3.08
CA GLY A 177 -7.76 14.26 2.54
C GLY A 177 -6.65 14.21 1.49
N LEU A 178 -5.96 13.06 1.38
CA LEU A 178 -4.96 12.79 0.34
C LEU A 178 -5.11 11.35 -0.16
N LEU A 179 -5.21 11.19 -1.48
CA LEU A 179 -5.26 9.90 -2.17
C LEU A 179 -3.98 9.69 -2.98
N LEU A 180 -3.31 8.58 -2.74
CA LEU A 180 -2.14 8.14 -3.51
C LEU A 180 -2.59 7.09 -4.53
N LEU A 181 -2.36 7.36 -5.80
CA LEU A 181 -2.69 6.46 -6.90
C LEU A 181 -1.40 5.89 -7.52
N ASP A 182 -1.30 4.58 -7.53
CA ASP A 182 -0.14 3.85 -8.04
C ASP A 182 -0.52 3.19 -9.36
N GLU A 183 -0.04 3.74 -10.49
CA GLU A 183 -0.32 3.33 -11.86
C GLU A 183 -1.82 3.05 -12.11
N PRO A 184 -2.70 4.06 -11.90
CA PRO A 184 -4.15 3.84 -11.96
C PRO A 184 -4.65 3.44 -13.35
N THR A 185 -3.89 3.69 -14.42
CA THR A 185 -4.28 3.40 -15.81
C THR A 185 -3.60 2.17 -16.40
N ALA A 186 -2.73 1.48 -15.64
CA ALA A 186 -2.02 0.30 -16.12
C ALA A 186 -2.99 -0.75 -16.70
N GLY A 187 -2.74 -1.19 -17.94
CA GLY A 187 -3.55 -2.22 -18.61
C GLY A 187 -4.93 -1.75 -19.13
N MET A 188 -5.22 -0.45 -19.08
CA MET A 188 -6.47 0.14 -19.56
C MET A 188 -6.40 0.49 -21.06
N ASN A 189 -7.55 0.42 -21.73
CA ASN A 189 -7.71 0.97 -23.06
C ASN A 189 -7.86 2.52 -23.01
N PRO A 190 -7.71 3.23 -24.15
CA PRO A 190 -7.78 4.70 -24.16
C PRO A 190 -9.09 5.29 -23.63
N GLN A 191 -10.21 4.58 -23.76
CA GLN A 191 -11.50 5.04 -23.24
C GLN A 191 -11.56 4.91 -21.71
N GLU A 192 -11.05 3.81 -21.16
CA GLU A 192 -10.95 3.58 -19.71
C GLU A 192 -9.98 4.57 -19.08
N THR A 193 -8.84 4.87 -19.74
CA THR A 193 -7.87 5.88 -19.30
C THR A 193 -8.53 7.25 -19.16
N ARG A 194 -9.29 7.71 -20.17
CA ARG A 194 -10.03 8.98 -20.09
C ARG A 194 -11.06 8.99 -18.97
N ALA A 195 -11.81 7.90 -18.82
CA ALA A 195 -12.79 7.79 -17.72
C ALA A 195 -12.12 7.80 -16.33
N THR A 196 -10.87 7.33 -16.24
CA THR A 196 -10.07 7.40 -15.01
C THR A 196 -9.55 8.82 -14.77
N GLU A 197 -9.13 9.53 -15.82
CA GLU A 197 -8.75 10.94 -15.75
C GLU A 197 -9.89 11.82 -15.24
N GLU A 198 -11.10 11.67 -15.83
CA GLU A 198 -12.31 12.34 -15.37
C GLU A 198 -12.65 12.02 -13.90
N LEU A 199 -12.48 10.77 -13.50
CA LEU A 199 -12.70 10.35 -12.12
C LEU A 199 -11.71 11.04 -11.16
N VAL A 200 -10.44 11.15 -11.52
CA VAL A 200 -9.42 11.81 -10.66
C VAL A 200 -9.70 13.29 -10.54
N PHE A 201 -10.11 13.98 -11.61
CA PHE A 201 -10.56 15.38 -11.54
C PHE A 201 -11.77 15.51 -10.61
N ALA A 202 -12.77 14.63 -10.73
CA ALA A 202 -13.93 14.66 -9.86
C ALA A 202 -13.59 14.38 -8.37
N ILE A 203 -12.55 13.59 -8.09
CA ILE A 203 -12.01 13.37 -6.75
C ILE A 203 -11.36 14.65 -6.21
N ARG A 204 -10.51 15.33 -7.01
CA ARG A 204 -9.91 16.62 -6.65
C ARG A 204 -10.99 17.67 -6.34
N ASP A 205 -12.02 17.74 -7.18
CA ASP A 205 -13.10 18.73 -7.04
C ASP A 205 -13.95 18.50 -5.78
N ARG A 206 -13.85 17.32 -5.17
CA ARG A 206 -14.37 17.02 -3.82
C ARG A 206 -13.43 17.51 -2.70
N GLY A 207 -12.32 18.18 -3.03
CA GLY A 207 -11.35 18.71 -2.08
C GLY A 207 -10.31 17.69 -1.61
N ILE A 208 -10.22 16.52 -2.25
CA ILE A 208 -9.21 15.51 -1.96
C ILE A 208 -7.97 15.81 -2.81
N ALA A 209 -6.83 15.99 -2.15
CA ALA A 209 -5.55 16.08 -2.86
C ALA A 209 -5.17 14.73 -3.44
N VAL A 210 -4.48 14.72 -4.58
CA VAL A 210 -4.08 13.47 -5.24
C VAL A 210 -2.59 13.48 -5.56
N LEU A 211 -1.91 12.39 -5.25
CA LEU A 211 -0.54 12.14 -5.69
C LEU A 211 -0.54 10.88 -6.55
N VAL A 212 -0.11 10.99 -7.81
CA VAL A 212 -0.20 9.91 -8.80
C VAL A 212 1.20 9.50 -9.25
N ILE A 213 1.51 8.21 -9.22
CA ILE A 213 2.62 7.63 -9.99
C ILE A 213 2.06 7.10 -11.30
N GLU A 214 2.68 7.46 -12.39
CA GLU A 214 2.36 6.93 -13.72
C GLU A 214 3.56 6.93 -14.64
N HIS A 215 3.53 6.05 -15.63
CA HIS A 215 4.50 5.98 -16.71
C HIS A 215 3.92 6.44 -18.06
N ASP A 216 2.58 6.57 -18.17
CA ASP A 216 1.94 7.23 -19.30
C ASP A 216 2.08 8.74 -19.16
N MET A 217 3.04 9.29 -19.92
CA MET A 217 3.34 10.73 -19.91
C MET A 217 2.16 11.57 -20.34
N ARG A 218 1.32 11.11 -21.28
CA ARG A 218 0.16 11.87 -21.75
C ARG A 218 -0.86 12.02 -20.64
N PHE A 219 -1.14 10.92 -19.95
CA PHE A 219 -2.07 10.91 -18.83
C PHE A 219 -1.58 11.83 -17.70
N ILE A 220 -0.32 11.68 -17.28
CA ILE A 220 0.19 12.43 -16.13
C ILE A 220 0.28 13.93 -16.39
N PHE A 221 0.70 14.32 -17.60
CA PHE A 221 0.84 15.74 -17.97
C PHE A 221 -0.51 16.44 -18.18
N ASN A 222 -1.53 15.71 -18.64
CA ASN A 222 -2.90 16.26 -18.76
C ASN A 222 -3.58 16.38 -17.39
N LEU A 223 -3.27 15.47 -16.48
CA LEU A 223 -3.96 15.36 -15.21
C LEU A 223 -3.39 16.28 -14.13
N SER A 224 -2.07 16.47 -14.10
CA SER A 224 -1.37 17.04 -12.95
C SER A 224 -1.24 18.55 -13.03
N ASP A 225 -1.50 19.22 -11.89
CA ASP A 225 -1.22 20.65 -11.72
C ASP A 225 0.30 20.89 -11.65
N ARG A 226 1.04 19.91 -11.10
CA ARG A 226 2.48 19.93 -10.94
C ARG A 226 3.04 18.50 -11.03
N VAL A 227 4.21 18.36 -11.62
CA VAL A 227 4.89 17.08 -11.81
C VAL A 227 6.28 17.13 -11.18
N ALA A 228 6.65 16.11 -10.44
CA ALA A 228 7.99 15.87 -9.93
C ALA A 228 8.62 14.67 -10.66
N CYS A 229 9.85 14.80 -11.12
CA CYS A 229 10.60 13.73 -11.76
C CYS A 229 11.66 13.19 -10.82
N LEU A 230 11.63 11.88 -10.55
CA LEU A 230 12.66 11.16 -9.83
C LEU A 230 13.58 10.43 -10.81
N VAL A 231 14.88 10.53 -10.56
CA VAL A 231 15.91 9.80 -11.30
C VAL A 231 16.95 9.30 -10.30
N GLN A 232 17.22 8.01 -10.30
CA GLN A 232 18.22 7.39 -9.41
C GLN A 232 18.03 7.74 -7.91
N GLY A 233 16.79 7.77 -7.48
CA GLY A 233 16.42 8.07 -6.10
C GLY A 233 16.42 9.54 -5.73
N GLU A 234 16.75 10.45 -6.61
CA GLU A 234 16.80 11.90 -6.38
C GLU A 234 15.72 12.64 -7.18
N LYS A 235 15.21 13.74 -6.64
CA LYS A 235 14.30 14.62 -7.37
C LYS A 235 15.10 15.50 -8.34
N LEU A 236 14.95 15.22 -9.63
CA LEU A 236 15.68 15.91 -10.70
C LEU A 236 15.10 17.28 -10.98
N VAL A 237 13.78 17.37 -11.12
CA VAL A 237 13.04 18.60 -11.43
C VAL A 237 11.61 18.48 -10.90
N GLU A 238 11.01 19.64 -10.63
CA GLU A 238 9.61 19.76 -10.22
C GLU A 238 9.04 21.06 -10.79
N GLY A 239 7.86 21.01 -11.39
CA GLY A 239 7.23 22.15 -12.02
C GLY A 239 5.91 21.82 -12.69
N THR A 240 5.40 22.75 -13.50
CA THR A 240 4.25 22.48 -14.38
C THR A 240 4.63 21.45 -15.44
N SER A 241 3.63 20.85 -16.08
CA SER A 241 3.83 19.86 -17.15
C SER A 241 4.78 20.38 -18.24
N ASP A 242 4.63 21.64 -18.67
CA ASP A 242 5.47 22.24 -19.71
C ASP A 242 6.95 22.34 -19.29
N VAL A 243 7.20 22.72 -18.02
CA VAL A 243 8.55 22.82 -17.47
C VAL A 243 9.24 21.46 -17.45
N VAL A 244 8.52 20.42 -17.00
CA VAL A 244 9.07 19.08 -16.87
C VAL A 244 9.24 18.40 -18.23
N GLN A 245 8.31 18.60 -19.17
CA GLN A 245 8.40 18.08 -20.54
C GLN A 245 9.56 18.70 -21.31
N GLY A 246 9.86 19.97 -21.08
CA GLY A 246 10.93 20.71 -21.76
C GLY A 246 12.32 20.52 -21.12
N ASP A 247 12.44 19.82 -20.00
CA ASP A 247 13.74 19.62 -19.33
C ASP A 247 14.54 18.52 -20.03
N GLU A 248 15.69 18.91 -20.62
CA GLU A 248 16.57 18.00 -21.36
C GLU A 248 17.07 16.84 -20.50
N ARG A 249 17.22 17.04 -19.20
CA ARG A 249 17.66 16.00 -18.27
C ARG A 249 16.58 14.92 -18.09
N VAL A 250 15.30 15.33 -18.05
CA VAL A 250 14.16 14.40 -18.01
C VAL A 250 14.12 13.58 -19.30
N ILE A 251 14.23 14.25 -20.46
CA ILE A 251 14.25 13.58 -21.76
C ILE A 251 15.41 12.57 -21.83
N ALA A 252 16.61 12.97 -21.42
CA ALA A 252 17.79 12.10 -21.39
C ALA A 252 17.61 10.87 -20.48
N ALA A 253 17.00 11.06 -19.30
CA ALA A 253 16.74 9.98 -18.35
C ALA A 253 15.79 8.91 -18.93
N TYR A 254 14.83 9.31 -19.77
CA TYR A 254 13.88 8.38 -20.41
C TYR A 254 14.43 7.75 -21.72
N LEU A 255 15.30 8.45 -22.44
CA LEU A 255 15.93 7.93 -23.67
C LEU A 255 17.10 6.98 -23.39
N GLY A 256 17.48 6.81 -22.14
CA GLY A 256 18.51 5.84 -21.74
C GLY A 256 19.92 6.22 -22.19
N THR A 257 20.23 7.51 -22.37
CA THR A 257 21.63 7.95 -22.41
C THR A 257 22.25 7.68 -21.04
N PRO A 258 23.35 6.91 -20.95
CA PRO A 258 23.92 6.59 -19.64
C PRO A 258 24.32 7.89 -18.94
N PHE A 259 23.72 8.15 -17.80
CA PHE A 259 24.29 9.10 -16.85
C PHE A 259 25.57 8.42 -16.33
N GLU A 260 26.73 8.84 -16.81
CA GLU A 260 28.02 8.32 -16.37
C GLU A 260 28.10 8.49 -14.84
N GLY A 261 28.03 7.37 -14.11
CA GLY A 261 28.29 7.34 -12.68
C GLY A 261 27.27 6.70 -11.76
N ALA A 262 26.29 5.89 -12.25
CA ALA A 262 25.32 5.25 -11.38
C ALA A 262 25.70 3.79 -11.04
N PRO A 263 26.26 3.50 -9.86
CA PRO A 263 26.27 2.16 -9.30
C PRO A 263 24.85 1.83 -8.77
N GLY A 264 24.25 0.73 -9.21
CA GLY A 264 23.03 0.16 -8.59
C GLY A 264 21.72 0.27 -9.33
N ALA A 265 21.67 0.69 -10.60
CA ALA A 265 20.42 0.76 -11.37
C ALA A 265 19.72 -0.61 -11.55
N GLU A 266 20.48 -1.70 -11.70
CA GLU A 266 19.95 -3.07 -11.78
C GLU A 266 19.39 -3.53 -10.42
N GLU A 267 20.08 -3.23 -9.30
CA GLU A 267 19.60 -3.54 -7.95
C GLU A 267 18.33 -2.76 -7.57
N LEU A 268 18.20 -1.50 -8.03
CA LEU A 268 16.98 -0.69 -7.83
C LEU A 268 15.79 -1.30 -8.58
N ALA A 269 16.01 -1.77 -9.82
CA ALA A 269 14.97 -2.42 -10.59
C ALA A 269 14.52 -3.75 -9.94
N GLU A 270 15.43 -4.52 -9.35
CA GLU A 270 15.10 -5.73 -8.60
C GLU A 270 14.29 -5.44 -7.34
N VAL A 271 14.63 -4.40 -6.59
CA VAL A 271 13.87 -3.97 -5.39
C VAL A 271 12.45 -3.52 -5.80
N GLU A 272 12.31 -2.70 -6.83
CA GLU A 272 10.98 -2.27 -7.33
C GLU A 272 10.17 -3.46 -7.87
N ALA A 273 10.81 -4.41 -8.57
CA ALA A 273 10.15 -5.62 -9.04
C ALA A 273 9.68 -6.52 -7.89
N ALA A 274 10.47 -6.65 -6.82
CA ALA A 274 10.10 -7.38 -5.61
C ALA A 274 8.96 -6.68 -4.87
N GLU A 275 8.96 -5.35 -4.81
CA GLU A 275 7.88 -4.53 -4.24
C GLU A 275 6.57 -4.69 -5.03
N ALA A 276 6.65 -4.65 -6.36
CA ALA A 276 5.49 -4.85 -7.24
C ALA A 276 4.89 -6.26 -7.09
N ALA A 277 5.74 -7.26 -6.85
CA ALA A 277 5.33 -8.64 -6.56
C ALA A 277 4.74 -8.83 -5.16
N GLY A 278 4.77 -7.80 -4.30
CA GLY A 278 4.26 -7.86 -2.92
C GLY A 278 5.18 -8.57 -1.94
N THR A 279 6.43 -8.80 -2.33
CA THR A 279 7.47 -9.38 -1.47
C THR A 279 8.28 -8.23 -0.88
N THR A 280 8.06 -7.90 0.39
CA THR A 280 8.81 -6.84 1.08
C THR A 280 10.24 -7.34 1.31
N PRO A 281 11.29 -6.70 0.75
CA PRO A 281 12.65 -7.03 1.13
C PRO A 281 12.85 -6.70 2.62
N ALA A 282 13.39 -7.67 3.37
CA ALA A 282 13.67 -7.46 4.78
C ALA A 282 14.70 -6.34 4.95
N PRO A 283 14.50 -5.39 5.88
CA PRO A 283 15.53 -4.40 6.17
C PRO A 283 16.78 -5.14 6.63
N ALA A 284 17.92 -4.87 5.99
CA ALA A 284 19.20 -5.41 6.40
C ALA A 284 19.45 -5.06 7.88
N ALA A 285 19.73 -6.09 8.68
CA ALA A 285 20.01 -5.94 10.08
C ALA A 285 21.16 -4.91 10.25
N THR A 286 20.90 -3.88 11.02
CA THR A 286 21.90 -2.89 11.42
C THR A 286 23.07 -3.66 12.06
N PRO A 287 24.32 -3.48 11.65
CA PRO A 287 25.43 -4.09 12.34
C PRO A 287 25.44 -3.58 13.78
N ALA A 288 25.29 -4.50 14.72
CA ALA A 288 25.39 -4.21 16.15
C ALA A 288 26.70 -3.49 16.41
N THR A 289 26.62 -2.28 16.93
CA THR A 289 27.76 -1.53 17.45
C THR A 289 28.44 -2.40 18.48
N ALA A 290 29.69 -2.76 18.21
CA ALA A 290 30.52 -3.51 19.12
C ALA A 290 30.60 -2.77 20.47
N ALA A 291 30.09 -3.43 21.51
CA ALA A 291 30.31 -2.98 22.88
C ALA A 291 31.80 -3.19 23.26
N PRO A 292 32.40 -2.29 24.07
CA PRO A 292 33.80 -2.42 24.45
C PRO A 292 34.00 -3.66 25.34
N GLU A 293 35.04 -4.42 25.01
CA GLU A 293 35.51 -5.56 25.78
C GLU A 293 35.89 -5.15 27.22
N THR A 294 35.29 -5.78 28.20
CA THR A 294 35.71 -5.74 29.60
C THR A 294 36.59 -6.98 29.87
N PRO A 295 37.77 -6.82 30.53
CA PRO A 295 38.72 -7.91 30.64
C PRO A 295 38.26 -9.01 31.59
N ALA A 296 38.67 -10.23 31.27
CA ALA A 296 38.46 -11.47 31.95
C ALA A 296 38.86 -11.45 33.44
N ALA A 297 37.99 -11.93 34.30
CA ALA A 297 38.36 -12.39 35.64
C ALA A 297 38.12 -13.89 35.72
N ALA A 298 39.13 -14.53 36.31
CA ALA A 298 39.40 -15.95 36.38
C ALA A 298 38.31 -16.82 36.99
N ALA A 299 38.25 -18.07 36.50
CA ALA A 299 37.51 -19.18 37.03
C ALA A 299 38.06 -19.70 38.37
N PRO A 300 37.25 -20.36 39.18
CA PRO A 300 37.76 -21.50 39.96
C PRO A 300 37.10 -22.82 39.60
N GLU A 301 37.92 -23.83 39.78
CA GLU A 301 37.85 -25.22 39.42
C GLU A 301 36.69 -26.01 40.06
N THR A 302 36.31 -27.09 39.35
CA THR A 302 35.44 -28.19 39.72
C THR A 302 35.97 -29.02 40.96
N PRO A 303 35.14 -29.85 41.59
CA PRO A 303 35.45 -31.29 41.54
C PRO A 303 34.28 -32.20 41.12
N ALA A 304 34.74 -33.25 40.47
CA ALA A 304 33.96 -34.40 40.04
C ALA A 304 33.57 -35.32 41.25
N THR A 305 32.47 -36.05 41.09
CA THR A 305 32.34 -37.44 41.57
C THR A 305 31.12 -38.12 40.92
N ASP A 306 31.45 -39.12 40.19
CA ASP A 306 30.99 -40.53 40.24
C ASP A 306 29.56 -40.90 39.83
N THR A 307 29.59 -41.69 38.77
CA THR A 307 28.61 -42.70 38.31
C THR A 307 28.55 -43.88 39.33
N PRO A 308 27.48 -44.74 39.40
CA PRO A 308 27.28 -45.76 38.36
C PRO A 308 25.83 -46.21 38.06
N ALA A 309 25.64 -46.61 36.84
CA ALA A 309 25.19 -47.87 36.23
C ALA A 309 23.86 -48.57 36.65
N THR A 310 23.20 -49.00 35.61
CA THR A 310 22.52 -50.29 35.33
C THR A 310 21.03 -50.46 35.71
N HIS A 311 20.20 -50.75 34.77
CA HIS A 311 19.53 -52.02 34.37
C HIS A 311 18.32 -51.74 33.48
N THR A 312 18.39 -52.18 32.25
CA THR A 312 17.79 -53.32 31.55
C THR A 312 16.28 -53.50 31.66
N ALA A 313 15.73 -53.49 30.47
CA ALA A 313 15.01 -54.54 29.77
C ALA A 313 13.48 -54.60 29.83
N GLU A 314 12.99 -54.84 28.65
CA GLU A 314 11.92 -55.75 28.21
C GLU A 314 10.50 -55.21 28.25
N ASP A 315 9.94 -55.03 27.07
CA ASP A 315 9.31 -56.00 26.16
C ASP A 315 7.82 -56.18 26.46
N THR A 316 7.00 -56.04 25.47
CA THR A 316 5.90 -56.89 25.02
C THR A 316 4.76 -56.09 24.35
N GLN A 317 4.65 -56.28 23.03
CA GLN A 317 3.36 -56.39 22.34
C GLN A 317 2.73 -57.75 22.72
N PRO A 318 1.42 -58.00 22.59
CA PRO A 318 0.81 -58.31 21.30
C PRO A 318 -0.71 -58.01 21.10
N THR A 319 -1.08 -57.87 19.82
CA THR A 319 -2.13 -58.53 19.02
C THR A 319 -3.55 -58.80 19.57
N GLY A 320 -4.48 -58.62 18.66
CA GLY A 320 -5.80 -59.30 18.59
C GLY A 320 -6.87 -58.30 18.16
N ASP A 321 -7.31 -58.21 16.98
CA ASP A 321 -8.01 -59.10 16.04
C ASP A 321 -9.53 -59.18 16.33
N THR A 322 -10.26 -59.15 15.24
CA THR A 322 -11.56 -59.69 14.87
C THR A 322 -12.82 -58.83 14.91
N ASP A 323 -13.30 -58.59 13.71
CA ASP A 323 -14.58 -59.01 13.07
C ASP A 323 -15.89 -58.36 13.59
N ALA A 324 -16.74 -57.91 12.79
CA ALA A 324 -17.41 -58.28 11.54
C ALA A 324 -18.90 -57.91 11.61
N HIS A 325 -19.49 -57.73 10.45
CA HIS A 325 -20.93 -57.78 10.10
C HIS A 325 -21.83 -56.63 10.55
N GLY A 326 -22.67 -56.09 9.72
CA GLY A 326 -23.25 -56.53 8.44
C GLY A 326 -24.36 -55.55 8.03
N SER A 327 -24.45 -55.44 6.76
CA SER A 327 -25.58 -55.51 5.85
C SER A 327 -26.83 -54.63 6.02
N SER A 328 -27.04 -53.91 4.94
CA SER A 328 -28.24 -53.94 4.04
C SER A 328 -29.44 -53.09 4.51
N THR A 329 -30.11 -52.37 3.72
CA THR A 329 -30.78 -52.46 2.42
C THR A 329 -31.53 -51.16 2.11
N SER A 330 -31.41 -50.72 0.88
CA SER A 330 -32.44 -50.23 -0.08
C SER A 330 -33.76 -49.63 0.37
N LYS A 331 -34.12 -48.48 -0.24
CA LYS A 331 -35.23 -48.26 -1.21
C LYS A 331 -35.48 -46.78 -1.36
N GLU A 332 -35.31 -46.23 -2.52
CA GLU A 332 -36.30 -45.90 -3.61
C GLU A 332 -37.56 -45.18 -3.15
N GLY A 333 -37.84 -44.09 -3.86
CA GLY A 333 -39.18 -43.51 -4.02
C GLY A 333 -39.15 -41.99 -4.23
N ASN A 334 -38.93 -41.50 -5.41
CA ASN A 334 -39.80 -40.89 -6.43
C ASN A 334 -40.59 -39.64 -6.00
N ALA A 335 -40.41 -38.66 -6.87
CA ALA A 335 -41.06 -37.35 -7.00
C ALA A 335 -42.61 -37.41 -7.02
N PRO A 336 -43.34 -36.28 -7.06
CA PRO A 336 -43.27 -35.32 -8.15
C PRO A 336 -42.73 -33.94 -7.78
#